data_31780f8d421ac6470ed5157df56db1d3
#
_entry.id   31780f8d421ac6470ed5157df56db1d3
#
_cell.length_a   1.000
_cell.length_b   1.000
_cell.length_c   1.000
_cell.angle_alpha   90.00
_cell.angle_beta   90.00
_cell.angle_gamma   90.00
#
_symmetry.space_group_name_H-M   'P 1'
#
loop_
_entity.id
_entity.type
_entity.pdbx_description
1 polymer ?
#
loop_
_entity_poly.entity_id
_entity_poly.type
_entity_poly.pdbx_seq_one_letter_code
_entity_poly.pdbx_strand_id
1 'polypeptide(L)'
;AFETLKEFQKRGFLLILWTFRVGKELDEAVEFCRINGVEFYAVNKNYPEEVMDESTSRKIDADIFIDDKNIGGFREWSEVWQIMFPETKLVELEKNALKKMKKPGLITRILRKKR
;
A
#
# COMPACT_ATOMS: atom_id res chain seq x y z
N ALA A 1 2.61 -7.38 -6.43
CA ALA A 1 2.26 -6.28 -5.50
C ALA A 1 3.46 -5.39 -5.22
N PHE A 2 4.58 -5.97 -4.82
CA PHE A 2 5.77 -5.17 -4.49
C PHE A 2 6.30 -4.37 -5.67
N GLU A 3 6.25 -4.92 -6.87
CA GLU A 3 6.68 -4.19 -8.05
C GLU A 3 5.84 -2.94 -8.29
N THR A 4 4.52 -3.04 -8.11
CA THR A 4 3.62 -1.90 -8.24
C THR A 4 3.90 -0.85 -7.17
N LEU A 5 4.08 -1.27 -5.93
CA LEU A 5 4.37 -0.37 -4.82
C LEU A 5 5.71 0.34 -4.97
N LYS A 6 6.72 -0.38 -5.44
CA LYS A 6 8.03 0.22 -5.71
C LYS A 6 7.94 1.26 -6.82
N GLU A 7 7.12 1.02 -7.85
CA GLU A 7 6.92 1.99 -8.91
C GLU A 7 6.26 3.26 -8.40
N PHE A 8 5.29 3.14 -7.50
CA PHE A 8 4.73 4.30 -6.83
C PHE A 8 5.82 5.11 -6.11
N GLN A 9 6.65 4.44 -5.33
CA GLN A 9 7.75 5.11 -4.62
C GLN A 9 8.72 5.78 -5.56
N LYS A 10 9.11 5.09 -6.63
CA LYS A 10 10.03 5.61 -7.64
C LYS A 10 9.50 6.88 -8.28
N ARG A 11 8.20 6.98 -8.46
CA ARG A 11 7.55 8.15 -9.06
C ARG A 11 7.24 9.26 -8.04
N GLY A 12 7.71 9.11 -6.81
CA GLY A 12 7.59 10.14 -5.79
C GLY A 12 6.29 10.09 -4.99
N PHE A 13 5.51 9.02 -5.09
CA PHE A 13 4.33 8.87 -4.25
C PHE A 13 4.72 8.40 -2.85
N LEU A 14 4.04 8.95 -1.85
CA LEU A 14 4.20 8.53 -0.48
C LEU A 14 3.19 7.43 -0.19
N LEU A 15 3.66 6.30 0.34
CA LEU A 15 2.81 5.17 0.68
C LEU A 15 2.48 5.22 2.16
N ILE A 16 1.21 5.08 2.47
CA ILE A 16 0.73 5.00 3.85
C ILE A 16 0.05 3.65 4.04
N LEU A 17 0.47 2.91 5.04
CA LEU A 17 -0.20 1.68 5.42
C LEU A 17 -1.29 1.99 6.43
N TRP A 18 -2.52 1.64 6.07
CA TRP A 18 -3.68 1.82 6.93
C TRP A 18 -4.31 0.45 7.19
N THR A 19 -4.18 -0.05 8.40
CA THR A 19 -4.55 -1.42 8.71
C THR A 19 -5.10 -1.56 10.13
N PHE A 20 -5.88 -2.61 10.35
CA PHE A 20 -6.33 -2.99 11.68
C PHE A 20 -5.25 -3.66 12.52
N ARG A 21 -4.17 -4.12 11.89
CA ARG A 21 -3.08 -4.77 12.62
C ARG A 21 -2.42 -3.81 13.58
N VAL A 22 -2.06 -4.31 14.74
CA VAL A 22 -1.39 -3.54 15.79
C VAL A 22 -0.27 -4.39 16.39
N GLY A 23 0.62 -3.74 17.13
CA GLY A 23 1.68 -4.40 17.88
C GLY A 23 2.61 -5.22 17.00
N LYS A 24 2.93 -6.42 17.45
CA LYS A 24 3.91 -7.29 16.80
C LYS A 24 3.52 -7.66 15.36
N GLU A 25 2.24 -7.94 15.12
CA GLU A 25 1.78 -8.30 13.77
C GLU A 25 1.97 -7.13 12.80
N LEU A 26 1.75 -5.92 13.25
CA LEU A 26 1.98 -4.72 12.45
C LEU A 26 3.46 -4.53 12.17
N ASP A 27 4.30 -4.66 13.19
CA ASP A 27 5.74 -4.51 13.05
C ASP A 27 6.31 -5.52 12.06
N GLU A 28 5.87 -6.77 12.14
CA GLU A 28 6.29 -7.83 11.23
C GLU A 28 5.88 -7.52 9.78
N ALA A 29 4.66 -7.00 9.59
CA ALA A 29 4.17 -6.66 8.25
C ALA A 29 4.98 -5.51 7.64
N VAL A 30 5.25 -4.48 8.42
CA VAL A 30 6.06 -3.33 7.98
C VAL A 30 7.48 -3.79 7.62
N GLU A 31 8.08 -4.61 8.47
CA GLU A 31 9.44 -5.11 8.23
C GLU A 31 9.51 -6.01 6.99
N PHE A 32 8.50 -6.85 6.80
CA PHE A 32 8.41 -7.68 5.60
C PHE A 32 8.38 -6.82 4.32
N CYS A 33 7.61 -5.75 4.35
CA CYS A 33 7.55 -4.84 3.21
C CYS A 33 8.88 -4.11 3.01
N ARG A 34 9.52 -3.68 4.10
CA ARG A 34 10.82 -3.01 4.03
C ARG A 34 11.89 -3.89 3.40
N ILE A 35 11.95 -5.16 3.80
CA ILE A 35 12.88 -6.14 3.24
C ILE A 35 12.66 -6.29 1.73
N ASN A 36 11.42 -6.18 1.28
CA ASN A 36 11.08 -6.29 -0.14
C ASN A 36 11.12 -4.94 -0.89
N GLY A 37 11.70 -3.93 -0.30
CA GLY A 37 11.93 -2.65 -0.94
C GLY A 37 10.79 -1.64 -0.86
N VAL A 38 9.79 -1.92 -0.02
CA VAL A 38 8.65 -1.01 0.17
C VAL A 38 8.75 -0.35 1.53
N GLU A 39 8.91 0.97 1.54
CA GLU A 39 8.98 1.75 2.77
C GLU A 39 7.76 2.66 2.87
N PHE A 40 7.07 2.59 4.01
CA PHE A 40 5.91 3.42 4.24
C PHE A 40 6.33 4.77 4.82
N TYR A 41 5.75 5.82 4.25
CA TYR A 41 5.92 7.17 4.77
C TYR A 41 5.33 7.29 6.18
N ALA A 42 4.17 6.68 6.40
CA ALA A 42 3.50 6.63 7.70
C ALA A 42 2.69 5.34 7.80
N VAL A 43 2.40 4.93 9.03
CA VAL A 43 1.59 3.75 9.32
C VAL A 43 0.45 4.19 10.24
N ASN A 44 -0.78 4.02 9.76
CA ASN A 44 -2.01 4.41 10.47
C ASN A 44 -2.06 5.89 10.87
N LYS A 45 -1.36 6.74 10.15
CA LYS A 45 -1.38 8.20 10.34
C LYS A 45 -1.06 8.90 9.03
N ASN A 46 -1.34 10.19 8.98
CA ASN A 46 -1.15 10.98 7.77
C ASN A 46 0.31 11.33 7.49
N TYR A 47 1.11 11.47 8.54
CA TYR A 47 2.53 11.76 8.45
C TYR A 47 3.25 11.22 9.69
N PRO A 48 4.57 10.97 9.62
CA PRO A 48 5.27 10.23 10.68
C PRO A 48 5.16 10.84 12.08
N GLU A 49 5.11 12.15 12.19
CA GLU A 49 5.09 12.86 13.48
C GLU A 49 3.67 13.10 14.00
N GLU A 50 2.64 12.68 13.28
CA GLU A 50 1.26 12.91 13.70
C GLU A 50 0.94 12.21 15.01
N VAL A 51 0.36 12.96 15.95
CA VAL A 51 -0.13 12.44 17.21
C VAL A 51 -1.63 12.26 17.11
N MET A 52 -2.09 11.03 17.27
CA MET A 52 -3.51 10.71 17.20
C MET A 52 -4.19 11.03 18.54
N ASP A 53 -5.17 11.93 18.50
CA ASP A 53 -5.96 12.31 19.66
C ASP A 53 -7.44 12.44 19.27
N GLU A 54 -8.28 12.91 20.18
CA GLU A 54 -9.72 13.04 19.94
C GLU A 54 -10.07 14.00 18.81
N SER A 55 -9.19 14.97 18.50
CA SER A 55 -9.41 15.93 17.44
C SER A 55 -8.97 15.41 16.07
N THR A 56 -8.26 14.26 16.03
CA THR A 56 -7.71 13.69 14.81
C THR A 56 -8.72 12.77 14.14
N SER A 57 -8.94 12.98 12.83
CA SER A 57 -9.78 12.07 12.07
C SER A 57 -9.14 10.69 11.97
N ARG A 58 -9.96 9.66 12.12
CA ARG A 58 -9.50 8.28 11.91
C ARG A 58 -9.28 7.96 10.44
N LYS A 59 -9.98 8.66 9.56
CA LYS A 59 -9.79 8.47 8.14
C LYS A 59 -8.53 9.19 7.69
N ILE A 60 -7.67 8.44 7.04
CA ILE A 60 -6.43 8.97 6.49
C ILE A 60 -6.75 9.85 5.27
N ASP A 61 -6.07 10.98 5.16
CA ASP A 61 -6.18 11.87 4.02
C ASP A 61 -5.18 11.39 2.95
N ALA A 62 -5.71 10.84 1.88
CA ALA A 62 -4.90 10.31 0.79
C ALA A 62 -5.59 10.58 -0.55
N ASP A 63 -4.80 10.61 -1.62
CA ASP A 63 -5.33 10.83 -2.96
C ASP A 63 -6.01 9.59 -3.53
N ILE A 64 -5.49 8.42 -3.19
CA ILE A 64 -6.01 7.15 -3.68
C ILE A 64 -5.97 6.12 -2.56
N PHE A 65 -7.06 5.37 -2.44
CA PHE A 65 -7.17 4.24 -1.52
C PHE A 65 -7.13 2.94 -2.32
N ILE A 66 -6.27 2.02 -1.92
CA ILE A 66 -6.22 0.67 -2.47
C ILE A 66 -6.57 -0.27 -1.32
N ASP A 67 -7.76 -0.85 -1.35
CA ASP A 67 -8.33 -1.59 -0.24
C ASP A 67 -9.07 -2.83 -0.76
N ASP A 68 -8.99 -3.92 -0.02
CA ASP A 68 -9.67 -5.17 -0.33
C ASP A 68 -11.16 -5.17 0.09
N LYS A 69 -11.59 -4.18 0.85
CA LYS A 69 -12.97 -4.07 1.36
C LYS A 69 -13.85 -3.10 0.57
N ASN A 70 -13.46 -2.77 -0.63
CA ASN A 70 -14.25 -1.88 -1.48
C ASN A 70 -15.49 -2.58 -2.04
N ILE A 71 -16.53 -1.80 -2.30
CA ILE A 71 -17.67 -2.28 -3.11
C ILE A 71 -17.11 -2.64 -4.48
N GLY A 72 -17.41 -3.84 -4.97
CA GLY A 72 -16.84 -4.34 -6.21
C GLY A 72 -15.56 -5.16 -6.01
N GLY A 73 -15.08 -5.25 -4.77
CA GLY A 73 -13.93 -6.08 -4.40
C GLY A 73 -12.59 -5.41 -4.59
N PHE A 74 -11.54 -6.18 -4.40
CA PHE A 74 -10.17 -5.75 -4.59
C PHE A 74 -9.76 -5.87 -6.06
N ARG A 75 -9.20 -4.81 -6.61
CA ARG A 75 -8.58 -4.88 -7.93
C ARG A 75 -7.22 -5.56 -7.80
N GLU A 76 -6.95 -6.50 -8.69
CA GLU A 76 -5.65 -7.17 -8.70
C GLU A 76 -4.53 -6.14 -8.94
N TRP A 77 -3.35 -6.43 -8.40
CA TRP A 77 -2.21 -5.51 -8.51
C TRP A 77 -1.80 -5.25 -9.96
N SER A 78 -2.00 -6.23 -10.85
CA SER A 78 -1.75 -6.03 -12.27
C SER A 78 -2.70 -5.01 -12.88
N GLU A 79 -3.95 -4.99 -12.44
CA GLU A 79 -4.92 -3.98 -12.88
C GLU A 79 -4.58 -2.61 -12.35
N VAL A 80 -4.16 -2.53 -11.08
CA VAL A 80 -3.70 -1.27 -10.48
C VAL A 80 -2.55 -0.70 -11.30
N TRP A 81 -1.59 -1.53 -11.65
CA TRP A 81 -0.47 -1.13 -12.50
C TRP A 81 -0.96 -0.56 -13.84
N GLN A 82 -1.86 -1.26 -14.51
CA GLN A 82 -2.38 -0.83 -15.80
C GLN A 82 -3.12 0.51 -15.72
N ILE A 83 -3.88 0.70 -14.66
CA ILE A 83 -4.64 1.94 -14.48
C ILE A 83 -3.70 3.12 -14.18
N MET A 84 -2.72 2.91 -13.32
CA MET A 84 -1.84 3.97 -12.84
C MET A 84 -0.66 4.24 -13.77
N PHE A 85 -0.17 3.21 -14.44
CA PHE A 85 1.03 3.28 -15.28
C PHE A 85 0.80 2.65 -16.64
N PRO A 86 -0.17 3.15 -17.44
CA PRO A 86 -0.56 2.51 -18.70
C PRO A 86 0.56 2.50 -19.76
N GLU A 87 1.55 3.35 -19.62
CA GLU A 87 2.69 3.43 -20.54
C GLU A 87 3.73 2.33 -20.32
N THR A 88 3.56 1.48 -19.31
CA THR A 88 4.51 0.41 -18.98
C THR A 88 3.97 -0.96 -19.32
N LYS A 89 4.85 -1.97 -19.46
CA LYS A 89 4.49 -3.33 -19.85
C LYS A 89 4.94 -4.38 -18.84
N LEU A 90 4.82 -4.09 -17.54
CA LEU A 90 5.24 -5.02 -16.50
C LEU A 90 4.08 -5.88 -15.94
N VAL A 91 2.97 -5.95 -16.67
CA VAL A 91 1.78 -6.69 -16.23
C VAL A 91 2.07 -8.16 -15.96
N GLU A 92 2.82 -8.79 -16.86
CA GLU A 92 3.13 -10.23 -16.71
C GLU A 92 4.00 -10.49 -15.49
N LEU A 93 5.00 -9.64 -15.27
CA LEU A 93 5.88 -9.74 -14.10
C LEU A 93 5.08 -9.55 -12.81
N GLU A 94 4.14 -8.62 -12.79
CA GLU A 94 3.28 -8.36 -11.64
C GLU A 94 2.41 -9.56 -11.32
N LYS A 95 1.81 -10.19 -12.33
CA LYS A 95 1.02 -11.40 -12.15
C LYS A 95 1.83 -12.53 -11.55
N ASN A 96 3.05 -12.72 -12.00
CA ASN A 96 3.93 -13.74 -11.48
C ASN A 96 4.32 -13.46 -10.03
N ALA A 97 4.56 -12.21 -9.69
CA ALA A 97 4.85 -11.79 -8.33
C ALA A 97 3.67 -12.09 -7.39
N LEU A 98 2.45 -11.81 -7.83
CA LEU A 98 1.24 -12.10 -7.05
C LEU A 98 1.06 -13.58 -6.79
N LYS A 99 1.35 -14.44 -7.77
CA LYS A 99 1.26 -15.89 -7.58
C LYS A 99 2.23 -16.40 -6.54
N LYS A 100 3.39 -15.78 -6.40
CA LYS A 100 4.40 -16.14 -5.41
C LYS A 100 4.06 -15.63 -4.02
N MET A 101 3.30 -14.55 -3.92
CA MET A 101 2.88 -13.96 -2.66
C MET A 101 1.61 -14.66 -2.16
N LYS A 102 1.76 -15.67 -1.35
CA LYS A 102 0.62 -16.44 -0.81
C LYS A 102 -0.02 -15.79 0.43
N LYS A 103 0.09 -14.50 0.61
CA LYS A 103 -0.50 -13.79 1.75
C LYS A 103 -1.26 -12.56 1.27
N PRO A 104 -2.43 -12.75 0.63
CA PRO A 104 -3.18 -11.64 0.03
C PRO A 104 -3.63 -10.58 1.05
N GLY A 105 -3.73 -10.96 2.32
CA GLY A 105 -4.12 -10.02 3.36
C GLY A 105 -2.96 -9.25 4.00
N LEU A 106 -1.73 -9.46 3.56
CA LEU A 106 -0.56 -8.86 4.18
C LEU A 106 -0.57 -7.34 4.08
N ILE A 107 -0.97 -6.82 2.91
CA ILE A 107 -1.10 -5.39 2.67
C ILE A 107 -2.52 -5.16 2.18
N THR A 108 -3.45 -5.02 3.12
CA THR A 108 -4.87 -4.92 2.79
C THR A 108 -5.30 -3.51 2.47
N ARG A 109 -4.63 -2.52 3.06
CA ARG A 109 -4.99 -1.12 2.91
C ARG A 109 -3.75 -0.30 2.70
N ILE A 110 -3.52 0.10 1.47
CA ILE A 110 -2.40 0.94 1.11
C ILE A 110 -2.94 2.24 0.56
N LEU A 111 -2.50 3.33 1.16
CA LEU A 111 -2.90 4.66 0.76
C LEU A 111 -1.75 5.32 0.02
N ARG A 112 -2.09 5.96 -1.07
CA ARG A 112 -1.14 6.70 -1.86
C ARG A 112 -1.28 8.18 -1.57
N LYS A 113 -0.18 8.83 -1.24
CA LYS A 113 -0.16 10.27 -1.08
C LYS A 113 0.96 10.84 -1.94
N LYS A 114 0.61 11.80 -2.78
CA LYS A 114 1.57 12.48 -3.63
C LYS A 114 2.30 13.55 -2.83
N ARG A 115 3.59 13.66 -3.03
CA ARG A 115 4.38 14.71 -2.41
C ARG A 115 3.96 16.10 -2.87
#